data_67a7862d20d9c10216f6c6f21a786535
#
_entry.id   67a7862d20d9c10216f6c6f21a786535
#
_cell.length_a   1.000
_cell.length_b   1.000
_cell.length_c   1.000
_cell.angle_alpha   90.00
_cell.angle_beta   90.00
_cell.angle_gamma   90.00
#
_symmetry.space_group_name_H-M   'P 1'
#
loop_
_entity.id
_entity.type
_entity.pdbx_description
1 polymer ?
#
loop_
_entity_poly.entity_id
_entity_poly.type
_entity_poly.pdbx_seq_one_letter_code
_entity_poly.pdbx_strand_id
1 'polypeptide(L)'
;YYYDDYGFLDILDTSVANRLTYKRKTGYSQQAAAKTYLTGKRVYSLTNDDQFEIEALYYDRFGNHIASCTHNINGEYSYTYQKCDLSGTVLKSFAEYQTADGGSVTESAEHTYDHDSRLTRTRYTLNDTLVNTRYFQYDELGRLTRLSRNNGTTYASYEYDLQGNITSIKDVDFEQKLYYNTGDGIPRYNGKISSMKWLTPSIDNTDTITNGYSFAYDQQDRLVSAYSSSGKYGQERYTEEFTYDKQGNIAMLYRYGG
;
A
#
# COMPACT_ATOMS: atom_id res chain seq x y z
N TYR A 1 17.59 3.75 19.14
CA TYR A 1 17.76 4.59 17.96
C TYR A 1 19.12 5.29 18.01
N TYR A 2 19.80 5.40 16.88
CA TYR A 2 21.10 6.02 16.69
C TYR A 2 20.99 7.12 15.65
N TYR A 3 21.68 8.23 15.86
CA TYR A 3 21.62 9.42 15.01
C TYR A 3 23.00 9.94 14.68
N ASP A 4 23.12 10.76 13.65
CA ASP A 4 24.27 11.58 13.28
C ASP A 4 25.49 10.84 12.72
N ASP A 5 25.76 9.61 13.13
CA ASP A 5 26.92 8.84 12.68
C ASP A 5 26.62 7.32 12.67
N TYR A 6 27.63 6.53 12.39
CA TYR A 6 27.57 5.06 12.37
C TYR A 6 28.44 4.43 13.48
N GLY A 7 28.82 5.18 14.52
CA GLY A 7 29.63 4.70 15.66
C GLY A 7 28.96 3.55 16.42
N PHE A 8 27.64 3.38 16.31
CA PHE A 8 26.94 2.24 16.89
C PHE A 8 27.35 0.89 16.28
N LEU A 9 27.94 0.87 15.07
CA LEU A 9 28.47 -0.35 14.47
C LEU A 9 29.70 -0.86 15.20
N ASP A 10 30.50 0.02 15.86
CA ASP A 10 31.71 -0.34 16.58
C ASP A 10 31.44 -1.14 17.85
N ILE A 11 30.21 -1.12 18.37
CA ILE A 11 29.80 -1.90 19.55
C ILE A 11 29.25 -3.28 19.20
N LEU A 12 29.14 -3.61 17.91
CA LEU A 12 28.67 -4.90 17.40
C LEU A 12 29.86 -5.86 17.19
N ASP A 13 29.54 -7.15 17.10
CA ASP A 13 30.51 -8.12 16.58
C ASP A 13 31.02 -7.68 15.20
N THR A 14 32.34 -7.81 14.99
CA THR A 14 33.01 -7.35 13.75
C THR A 14 32.38 -7.94 12.49
N SER A 15 31.91 -9.19 12.54
CA SER A 15 31.27 -9.84 11.40
C SER A 15 29.92 -9.20 11.04
N VAL A 16 29.14 -8.83 12.07
CA VAL A 16 27.86 -8.13 11.94
C VAL A 16 28.08 -6.70 11.45
N ALA A 17 28.98 -5.96 12.08
CA ALA A 17 29.34 -4.59 11.72
C ALA A 17 29.76 -4.47 10.24
N ASN A 18 30.65 -5.35 9.78
CA ASN A 18 31.11 -5.38 8.39
C ASN A 18 29.98 -5.65 7.37
N ARG A 19 28.96 -6.39 7.74
CA ARG A 19 27.80 -6.65 6.87
C ARG A 19 26.81 -5.49 6.88
N LEU A 20 26.66 -4.80 8.00
CA LEU A 20 25.79 -3.63 8.10
C LEU A 20 26.42 -2.36 7.50
N THR A 21 27.75 -2.29 7.37
CA THR A 21 28.44 -1.15 6.78
C THR A 21 28.02 -0.95 5.32
N TYR A 22 27.77 0.31 4.94
CA TYR A 22 27.37 0.68 3.58
C TYR A 22 28.31 0.10 2.51
N LYS A 23 27.70 -0.55 1.53
CA LYS A 23 28.38 -1.04 0.34
C LYS A 23 27.81 -0.37 -0.88
N ARG A 24 28.66 0.28 -1.67
CA ARG A 24 28.24 0.92 -2.90
C ARG A 24 27.66 -0.09 -3.88
N LYS A 25 26.43 0.16 -4.36
CA LYS A 25 25.81 -0.62 -5.44
C LYS A 25 25.81 0.22 -6.71
N THR A 26 26.40 -0.32 -7.78
CA THR A 26 26.47 0.37 -9.09
C THR A 26 25.06 0.64 -9.64
N GLY A 27 24.83 1.86 -10.12
CA GLY A 27 23.55 2.28 -10.68
C GLY A 27 22.53 2.78 -9.66
N TYR A 28 22.90 2.86 -8.37
CA TYR A 28 22.09 3.41 -7.28
C TYR A 28 22.71 4.67 -6.69
N SER A 29 21.93 5.44 -5.92
CA SER A 29 22.41 6.62 -5.21
C SER A 29 23.51 6.23 -4.22
N GLN A 30 24.38 7.19 -3.87
CA GLN A 30 25.55 6.92 -3.02
C GLN A 30 25.42 7.64 -1.70
N GLN A 31 25.84 6.98 -0.61
CA GLN A 31 25.89 7.58 0.70
C GLN A 31 26.81 8.81 0.71
N ALA A 32 26.34 9.87 1.36
CA ALA A 32 27.11 11.11 1.54
C ALA A 32 26.74 11.85 2.82
N ALA A 33 25.64 11.53 3.49
CA ALA A 33 25.16 12.22 4.68
C ALA A 33 24.83 11.23 5.80
N ALA A 34 25.02 11.66 7.04
CA ALA A 34 24.61 10.95 8.25
C ALA A 34 24.09 11.93 9.31
N LYS A 35 24.68 13.13 9.39
CA LYS A 35 24.40 14.12 10.41
C LYS A 35 22.95 14.60 10.37
N THR A 36 22.29 14.62 11.51
CA THR A 36 20.88 14.96 11.75
C THR A 36 19.87 13.88 11.33
N TYR A 37 20.33 12.76 10.77
CA TYR A 37 19.46 11.66 10.36
C TYR A 37 19.50 10.48 11.33
N LEU A 38 18.44 9.68 11.32
CA LEU A 38 18.41 8.39 12.00
C LEU A 38 19.31 7.41 11.24
N THR A 39 20.45 7.06 11.79
CA THR A 39 21.46 6.19 11.15
C THR A 39 21.32 4.72 11.54
N GLY A 40 20.66 4.44 12.67
CA GLY A 40 20.44 3.07 13.09
C GLY A 40 19.27 2.89 14.04
N LYS A 41 18.71 1.70 14.00
CA LYS A 41 17.60 1.26 14.85
C LYS A 41 17.91 -0.13 15.38
N ARG A 42 17.73 -0.33 16.69
CA ARG A 42 17.86 -1.64 17.34
C ARG A 42 16.56 -1.97 18.07
N VAL A 43 16.02 -3.15 17.84
CA VAL A 43 14.78 -3.63 18.43
C VAL A 43 15.04 -4.98 19.09
N TYR A 44 14.76 -5.08 20.37
CA TYR A 44 14.93 -6.31 21.14
C TYR A 44 13.70 -7.19 21.08
N SER A 45 13.90 -8.50 21.16
CA SER A 45 12.83 -9.46 21.33
C SER A 45 12.13 -9.23 22.68
N LEU A 46 10.80 -9.38 22.70
CA LEU A 46 10.04 -9.32 23.96
C LEU A 46 10.21 -10.56 24.84
N THR A 47 10.74 -11.65 24.28
CA THR A 47 10.89 -12.94 24.96
C THR A 47 12.33 -13.28 25.34
N ASN A 48 13.30 -12.58 24.75
CA ASN A 48 14.74 -12.81 24.99
C ASN A 48 15.50 -11.52 24.73
N ASP A 49 15.98 -10.87 25.80
CA ASP A 49 16.72 -9.61 25.75
C ASP A 49 18.09 -9.69 25.05
N ASP A 50 18.62 -10.92 24.85
CA ASP A 50 19.88 -11.12 24.12
C ASP A 50 19.67 -11.16 22.59
N GLN A 51 18.42 -11.29 22.14
CA GLN A 51 18.06 -11.31 20.73
C GLN A 51 17.52 -9.96 20.27
N PHE A 52 18.07 -9.44 19.20
CA PHE A 52 17.66 -8.17 18.63
C PHE A 52 17.77 -8.16 17.11
N GLU A 53 16.95 -7.34 16.49
CA GLU A 53 17.11 -6.88 15.13
C GLU A 53 17.84 -5.55 15.13
N ILE A 54 18.75 -5.35 14.19
CA ILE A 54 19.44 -4.09 14.00
C ILE A 54 19.43 -3.68 12.53
N GLU A 55 19.12 -2.42 12.29
CA GLU A 55 19.09 -1.82 10.97
C GLU A 55 20.02 -0.61 10.92
N ALA A 56 20.83 -0.53 9.86
CA ALA A 56 21.61 0.65 9.51
C ALA A 56 20.98 1.34 8.30
N LEU A 57 20.81 2.66 8.37
CA LEU A 57 20.12 3.51 7.40
C LEU A 57 21.11 4.50 6.78
N TYR A 58 21.11 4.63 5.46
CA TYR A 58 22.06 5.43 4.70
C TYR A 58 21.40 6.46 3.83
N TYR A 59 22.00 7.63 3.73
CA TYR A 59 21.45 8.81 3.08
C TYR A 59 22.42 9.40 2.06
N ASP A 60 21.88 9.99 0.99
CA ASP A 60 22.66 10.76 0.05
C ASP A 60 22.94 12.20 0.57
N ARG A 61 23.61 13.00 -0.25
CA ARG A 61 23.94 14.39 0.10
C ARG A 61 22.72 15.32 0.23
N PHE A 62 21.57 14.91 -0.24
CA PHE A 62 20.31 15.66 -0.17
C PHE A 62 19.42 15.21 0.99
N GLY A 63 19.85 14.18 1.74
CA GLY A 63 19.08 13.59 2.83
C GLY A 63 18.06 12.56 2.41
N ASN A 64 18.06 12.11 1.17
CA ASN A 64 17.20 11.01 0.75
C ASN A 64 17.71 9.71 1.34
N HIS A 65 16.82 8.90 1.92
CA HIS A 65 17.14 7.54 2.33
C HIS A 65 17.40 6.69 1.07
N ILE A 66 18.61 6.13 0.96
CA ILE A 66 19.07 5.46 -0.26
C ILE A 66 19.42 3.99 -0.07
N ALA A 67 19.67 3.55 1.15
CA ALA A 67 19.97 2.16 1.46
C ALA A 67 19.66 1.83 2.90
N SER A 68 19.31 0.58 3.17
CA SER A 68 19.36 0.00 4.51
C SER A 68 20.03 -1.37 4.49
N CYS A 69 20.64 -1.71 5.62
CA CYS A 69 21.17 -3.04 5.89
C CYS A 69 20.59 -3.50 7.22
N THR A 70 19.90 -4.63 7.22
CA THR A 70 19.25 -5.17 8.42
C THR A 70 19.85 -6.54 8.76
N HIS A 71 20.12 -6.77 10.03
CA HIS A 71 20.40 -8.09 10.60
C HIS A 71 19.22 -8.46 11.50
N ASN A 72 18.49 -9.49 11.11
CA ASN A 72 17.29 -9.88 11.83
C ASN A 72 17.60 -10.81 13.02
N ILE A 73 16.59 -11.07 13.83
CA ILE A 73 16.66 -11.92 15.03
C ILE A 73 17.08 -13.37 14.72
N ASN A 74 16.89 -13.86 13.49
CA ASN A 74 17.29 -15.21 13.06
C ASN A 74 18.73 -15.28 12.53
N GLY A 75 19.45 -14.12 12.50
CA GLY A 75 20.82 -14.05 11.99
C GLY A 75 20.93 -13.82 10.48
N GLU A 76 19.82 -13.60 9.78
CA GLU A 76 19.79 -13.34 8.34
C GLU A 76 19.96 -11.85 8.06
N TYR A 77 20.42 -11.53 6.85
CA TYR A 77 20.62 -10.15 6.41
C TYR A 77 19.71 -9.79 5.26
N SER A 78 19.23 -8.54 5.28
CA SER A 78 18.60 -7.93 4.13
C SER A 78 19.27 -6.60 3.78
N TYR A 79 19.30 -6.31 2.48
CA TYR A 79 19.91 -5.11 1.93
C TYR A 79 18.93 -4.43 1.00
N THR A 80 18.71 -3.13 1.18
CA THR A 80 17.91 -2.33 0.25
C THR A 80 18.75 -1.22 -0.35
N TYR A 81 18.44 -0.85 -1.59
CA TYR A 81 19.08 0.26 -2.28
C TYR A 81 18.05 1.02 -3.10
N GLN A 82 18.19 2.34 -3.15
CA GLN A 82 17.35 3.20 -3.95
C GLN A 82 18.21 4.10 -4.85
N LYS A 83 17.71 4.40 -6.02
CA LYS A 83 18.19 5.47 -6.88
C LYS A 83 17.12 6.56 -6.89
N CYS A 84 17.45 7.71 -6.33
CA CYS A 84 16.60 8.88 -6.34
C CYS A 84 17.09 9.89 -7.40
N ASP A 85 16.18 10.70 -7.90
CA ASP A 85 16.52 11.92 -8.62
C ASP A 85 16.85 13.08 -7.65
N LEU A 86 17.04 14.28 -8.18
CA LEU A 86 17.37 15.47 -7.37
C LEU A 86 16.23 15.92 -6.45
N SER A 87 14.99 15.55 -6.74
CA SER A 87 13.81 15.85 -5.93
C SER A 87 13.54 14.83 -4.83
N GLY A 88 14.31 13.72 -4.81
CA GLY A 88 14.09 12.59 -3.90
C GLY A 88 13.13 11.52 -4.43
N THR A 89 12.63 11.68 -5.67
CA THR A 89 11.74 10.68 -6.28
C THR A 89 12.51 9.40 -6.57
N VAL A 90 11.99 8.25 -6.13
CA VAL A 90 12.63 6.96 -6.34
C VAL A 90 12.45 6.50 -7.78
N LEU A 91 13.55 6.43 -8.53
CA LEU A 91 13.58 5.96 -9.92
C LEU A 91 13.78 4.45 -10.01
N LYS A 92 14.51 3.87 -9.04
CA LYS A 92 14.82 2.45 -8.99
C LYS A 92 15.00 2.01 -7.54
N SER A 93 14.47 0.84 -7.21
CA SER A 93 14.71 0.16 -5.94
C SER A 93 15.26 -1.25 -6.17
N PHE A 94 16.00 -1.74 -5.19
CA PHE A 94 16.51 -3.10 -5.14
C PHE A 94 16.48 -3.58 -3.69
N ALA A 95 16.10 -4.83 -3.50
CA ALA A 95 16.21 -5.51 -2.22
C ALA A 95 16.83 -6.89 -2.43
N GLU A 96 17.64 -7.31 -1.46
CA GLU A 96 18.21 -8.65 -1.37
C GLU A 96 17.94 -9.18 0.03
N TYR A 97 17.37 -10.35 0.10
CA TYR A 97 17.03 -11.05 1.34
C TYR A 97 17.81 -12.35 1.40
N GLN A 98 18.61 -12.55 2.44
CA GLN A 98 19.20 -13.85 2.68
C GLN A 98 18.15 -14.84 3.18
N THR A 99 18.25 -16.08 2.75
CA THR A 99 17.38 -17.17 3.16
C THR A 99 18.09 -18.08 4.16
N ALA A 100 17.33 -18.78 5.01
CA ALA A 100 17.85 -19.63 6.07
C ALA A 100 18.76 -20.78 5.56
N ASP A 101 18.59 -21.19 4.32
CA ASP A 101 19.43 -22.19 3.64
C ASP A 101 20.74 -21.64 3.07
N GLY A 102 21.03 -20.33 3.30
CA GLY A 102 22.23 -19.65 2.82
C GLY A 102 22.14 -19.14 1.37
N GLY A 103 20.96 -19.24 0.74
CA GLY A 103 20.67 -18.60 -0.54
C GLY A 103 20.33 -17.10 -0.39
N SER A 104 19.91 -16.49 -1.49
CA SER A 104 19.33 -15.16 -1.49
C SER A 104 18.21 -15.01 -2.51
N VAL A 105 17.25 -14.13 -2.20
CA VAL A 105 16.20 -13.70 -3.12
C VAL A 105 16.41 -12.22 -3.40
N THR A 106 16.37 -11.82 -4.66
CA THR A 106 16.52 -10.44 -5.07
C THR A 106 15.26 -9.90 -5.72
N GLU A 107 14.87 -8.69 -5.35
CA GLU A 107 13.77 -7.96 -5.94
C GLU A 107 14.27 -6.62 -6.48
N SER A 108 13.77 -6.19 -7.63
CA SER A 108 13.99 -4.81 -8.08
C SER A 108 12.74 -4.22 -8.72
N ALA A 109 12.61 -2.90 -8.61
CA ALA A 109 11.59 -2.15 -9.30
C ALA A 109 12.21 -0.94 -10.00
N GLU A 110 11.77 -0.68 -11.23
CA GLU A 110 12.11 0.53 -12.00
C GLU A 110 10.84 1.33 -12.25
N HIS A 111 10.89 2.61 -11.89
CA HIS A 111 9.77 3.54 -11.98
C HIS A 111 9.99 4.55 -13.10
N THR A 112 8.94 4.87 -13.84
CA THR A 112 8.93 5.93 -14.84
C THR A 112 7.80 6.90 -14.50
N TYR A 113 8.08 8.18 -14.61
CA TYR A 113 7.15 9.26 -14.30
C TYR A 113 6.91 10.12 -15.53
N ASP A 114 5.78 10.80 -15.56
CA ASP A 114 5.50 11.84 -16.54
C ASP A 114 6.10 13.21 -16.11
N HIS A 115 5.81 14.25 -16.88
CA HIS A 115 6.31 15.61 -16.62
C HIS A 115 5.72 16.24 -15.35
N ASP A 116 4.57 15.74 -14.87
CA ASP A 116 3.93 16.17 -13.62
C ASP A 116 4.39 15.34 -12.43
N SER A 117 5.43 14.52 -12.59
CA SER A 117 5.97 13.60 -11.57
C SER A 117 4.96 12.51 -11.13
N ARG A 118 3.97 12.16 -11.98
CA ARG A 118 3.05 11.06 -11.72
C ARG A 118 3.64 9.76 -12.25
N LEU A 119 3.52 8.69 -11.47
CA LEU A 119 4.04 7.36 -11.80
C LEU A 119 3.27 6.78 -13.00
N THR A 120 3.95 6.59 -14.15
CA THR A 120 3.33 6.03 -15.36
C THR A 120 3.63 4.56 -15.59
N ARG A 121 4.74 4.07 -15.05
CA ARG A 121 5.13 2.66 -15.21
C ARG A 121 5.99 2.18 -14.05
N THR A 122 5.77 0.94 -13.63
CA THR A 122 6.68 0.20 -12.75
C THR A 122 6.99 -1.17 -13.36
N ARG A 123 8.27 -1.50 -13.47
CA ARG A 123 8.76 -2.83 -13.86
C ARG A 123 9.30 -3.54 -12.63
N TYR A 124 8.78 -4.73 -12.34
CA TYR A 124 9.23 -5.57 -11.23
C TYR A 124 10.01 -6.78 -11.74
N THR A 125 11.16 -7.02 -11.12
CA THR A 125 11.94 -8.24 -11.35
C THR A 125 12.16 -8.99 -10.03
N LEU A 126 12.17 -10.31 -10.14
CA LEU A 126 12.50 -11.24 -9.05
C LEU A 126 13.62 -12.14 -9.57
N ASN A 127 14.74 -12.21 -8.83
CA ASN A 127 15.93 -12.95 -9.22
C ASN A 127 16.33 -12.67 -10.69
N ASP A 128 16.42 -11.37 -11.02
CA ASP A 128 16.73 -10.84 -12.35
C ASP A 128 15.76 -11.22 -13.49
N THR A 129 14.66 -11.89 -13.16
CA THR A 129 13.61 -12.24 -14.13
C THR A 129 12.46 -11.24 -14.03
N LEU A 130 12.03 -10.67 -15.17
CA LEU A 130 10.88 -9.78 -15.22
C LEU A 130 9.60 -10.53 -14.86
N VAL A 131 8.98 -10.17 -13.74
CA VAL A 131 7.76 -10.80 -13.25
C VAL A 131 6.53 -10.03 -13.72
N ASN A 132 6.56 -8.68 -13.62
CA ASN A 132 5.40 -7.86 -13.91
C ASN A 132 5.81 -6.45 -14.34
N THR A 133 5.01 -5.87 -15.23
CA THR A 133 5.05 -4.43 -15.54
C THR A 133 3.66 -3.86 -15.33
N ARG A 134 3.55 -2.80 -14.54
CA ARG A 134 2.32 -2.04 -14.31
C ARG A 134 2.40 -0.72 -15.04
N TYR A 135 1.28 -0.31 -15.63
CA TYR A 135 1.11 0.98 -16.31
C TYR A 135 -0.04 1.72 -15.67
N PHE A 136 0.16 3.01 -15.45
CA PHE A 136 -0.79 3.91 -14.79
C PHE A 136 -1.18 5.00 -15.78
N GLN A 137 -2.47 5.26 -15.93
CA GLN A 137 -3.01 6.32 -16.78
C GLN A 137 -3.84 7.26 -15.91
N TYR A 138 -3.76 8.54 -16.24
CA TYR A 138 -4.40 9.61 -15.49
C TYR A 138 -5.28 10.45 -16.43
N ASP A 139 -6.31 11.08 -15.86
CA ASP A 139 -7.07 12.10 -16.56
C ASP A 139 -6.37 13.47 -16.52
N GLU A 140 -7.00 14.47 -17.13
CA GLU A 140 -6.48 15.83 -17.19
C GLU A 140 -6.38 16.50 -15.80
N LEU A 141 -7.11 16.01 -14.81
CA LEU A 141 -7.06 16.47 -13.42
C LEU A 141 -6.03 15.69 -12.58
N GLY A 142 -5.29 14.76 -13.16
CA GLY A 142 -4.26 13.98 -12.48
C GLY A 142 -4.82 12.80 -11.67
N ARG A 143 -6.08 12.40 -11.85
CA ARG A 143 -6.68 11.27 -11.15
C ARG A 143 -6.40 9.97 -11.91
N LEU A 144 -6.08 8.88 -11.21
CA LEU A 144 -5.80 7.58 -11.81
C LEU A 144 -7.08 7.01 -12.46
N THR A 145 -7.06 6.83 -13.78
CA THR A 145 -8.21 6.26 -14.52
C THR A 145 -8.03 4.81 -14.89
N ARG A 146 -6.78 4.36 -15.02
CA ARG A 146 -6.52 2.98 -15.44
C ARG A 146 -5.21 2.45 -14.89
N LEU A 147 -5.26 1.22 -14.41
CA LEU A 147 -4.12 0.39 -14.10
C LEU A 147 -4.13 -0.82 -15.03
N SER A 148 -3.04 -1.04 -15.77
CA SER A 148 -2.88 -2.21 -16.62
C SER A 148 -1.54 -2.88 -16.38
N ARG A 149 -1.41 -4.16 -16.77
CA ARG A 149 -0.19 -4.96 -16.62
C ARG A 149 0.28 -5.53 -17.95
N ASN A 150 1.60 -5.72 -18.05
CA ASN A 150 2.32 -6.35 -19.18
C ASN A 150 1.87 -5.81 -20.53
N ASN A 151 1.10 -6.54 -21.30
CA ASN A 151 0.70 -6.31 -22.67
C ASN A 151 -0.60 -5.49 -22.84
N GLY A 152 -0.92 -4.64 -21.88
CA GLY A 152 -2.09 -3.74 -21.95
C GLY A 152 -3.39 -4.32 -21.39
N THR A 153 -3.37 -5.53 -20.79
CA THR A 153 -4.52 -6.06 -20.06
C THR A 153 -4.88 -5.12 -18.91
N THR A 154 -6.10 -4.62 -18.90
CA THR A 154 -6.61 -3.77 -17.81
C THR A 154 -6.71 -4.61 -16.55
N TYR A 155 -6.17 -4.07 -15.46
CA TYR A 155 -6.21 -4.65 -14.14
C TYR A 155 -7.27 -3.97 -13.27
N ALA A 156 -7.40 -2.65 -13.41
CA ALA A 156 -8.47 -1.88 -12.80
C ALA A 156 -8.70 -0.59 -13.60
N SER A 157 -9.93 -0.13 -13.66
CA SER A 157 -10.30 1.19 -14.17
C SER A 157 -11.15 1.93 -13.14
N TYR A 158 -11.06 3.25 -13.15
CA TYR A 158 -11.68 4.14 -12.18
C TYR A 158 -12.43 5.25 -12.89
N GLU A 159 -13.63 5.55 -12.43
CA GLU A 159 -14.42 6.69 -12.88
C GLU A 159 -14.69 7.63 -11.69
N TYR A 160 -14.83 8.90 -11.98
CA TYR A 160 -15.00 9.95 -10.97
C TYR A 160 -16.15 10.88 -11.34
N ASP A 161 -16.80 11.44 -10.34
CA ASP A 161 -17.69 12.56 -10.53
C ASP A 161 -16.93 13.90 -10.68
N LEU A 162 -17.67 14.98 -10.88
CA LEU A 162 -17.09 16.33 -11.00
C LEU A 162 -16.42 16.83 -9.70
N GLN A 163 -16.78 16.27 -8.57
CA GLN A 163 -16.20 16.61 -7.25
C GLN A 163 -14.94 15.81 -6.94
N GLY A 164 -14.60 14.82 -7.78
CA GLY A 164 -13.44 13.94 -7.60
C GLY A 164 -13.72 12.68 -6.79
N ASN A 165 -14.97 12.40 -6.44
CA ASN A 165 -15.32 11.15 -5.78
C ASN A 165 -15.32 9.99 -6.77
N ILE A 166 -14.83 8.82 -6.37
CA ILE A 166 -14.85 7.61 -7.20
C ILE A 166 -16.29 7.14 -7.35
N THR A 167 -16.76 6.97 -8.60
CA THR A 167 -18.10 6.47 -8.90
C THR A 167 -18.11 5.04 -9.44
N SER A 168 -16.99 4.58 -10.00
CA SER A 168 -16.84 3.21 -10.51
C SER A 168 -15.43 2.71 -10.29
N ILE A 169 -15.31 1.46 -9.87
CA ILE A 169 -14.08 0.66 -9.87
C ILE A 169 -14.39 -0.62 -10.61
N LYS A 170 -13.65 -0.91 -11.68
CA LYS A 170 -13.92 -2.07 -12.54
C LYS A 170 -12.63 -2.83 -12.85
N ASP A 171 -12.69 -4.13 -12.66
CA ASP A 171 -11.72 -5.14 -13.10
C ASP A 171 -12.42 -6.12 -14.06
N VAL A 172 -11.70 -7.14 -14.51
CA VAL A 172 -12.21 -8.19 -15.43
C VAL A 172 -13.43 -8.91 -14.85
N ASP A 173 -13.37 -9.28 -13.57
CA ASP A 173 -14.37 -10.13 -12.90
C ASP A 173 -15.12 -9.41 -11.78
N PHE A 174 -14.92 -8.10 -11.62
CA PHE A 174 -15.52 -7.32 -10.56
C PHE A 174 -15.83 -5.90 -11.01
N GLU A 175 -17.03 -5.43 -10.70
CA GLU A 175 -17.40 -4.03 -10.88
C GLU A 175 -18.07 -3.53 -9.59
N GLN A 176 -17.58 -2.40 -9.06
CA GLN A 176 -18.19 -1.69 -7.95
C GLN A 176 -18.62 -0.30 -8.38
N LYS A 177 -19.85 0.07 -8.08
CA LYS A 177 -20.40 1.41 -8.28
C LYS A 177 -20.71 2.06 -6.95
N LEU A 178 -20.27 3.29 -6.81
CA LEU A 178 -20.48 4.12 -5.63
C LEU A 178 -21.39 5.30 -5.98
N TYR A 179 -22.41 5.51 -5.17
CA TYR A 179 -23.41 6.57 -5.37
C TYR A 179 -23.36 7.51 -4.17
N TYR A 180 -23.47 8.79 -4.43
CA TYR A 180 -23.42 9.85 -3.43
C TYR A 180 -24.78 10.58 -3.34
N ASN A 181 -25.17 11.24 -4.42
CA ASN A 181 -26.43 11.98 -4.54
C ASN A 181 -27.46 11.31 -5.43
N THR A 182 -27.16 10.10 -5.88
CA THR A 182 -28.00 9.24 -6.72
C THR A 182 -28.04 7.82 -6.15
N GLY A 183 -28.68 6.89 -6.84
CA GLY A 183 -28.75 5.48 -6.42
C GLY A 183 -29.89 5.20 -5.45
N ASP A 184 -29.85 4.07 -4.74
CA ASP A 184 -30.95 3.57 -3.92
C ASP A 184 -30.95 4.12 -2.48
N GLY A 185 -29.92 4.86 -2.09
CA GLY A 185 -29.79 5.46 -0.76
C GLY A 185 -30.33 6.90 -0.69
N ILE A 186 -30.36 7.46 0.50
CA ILE A 186 -30.69 8.89 0.72
C ILE A 186 -29.56 9.73 0.12
N PRO A 187 -29.85 10.66 -0.84
CA PRO A 187 -28.82 11.49 -1.48
C PRO A 187 -27.92 12.22 -0.48
N ARG A 188 -26.61 12.20 -0.74
CA ARG A 188 -25.58 12.88 0.06
C ARG A 188 -24.76 13.80 -0.84
N TYR A 189 -24.67 15.07 -0.44
CA TYR A 189 -23.95 16.11 -1.19
C TYR A 189 -22.63 16.51 -0.51
N ASN A 190 -22.28 15.85 0.59
CA ASN A 190 -21.11 16.11 1.41
C ASN A 190 -19.96 15.10 1.17
N GLY A 191 -20.02 14.35 0.05
CA GLY A 191 -19.02 13.35 -0.29
C GLY A 191 -19.18 12.00 0.42
N LYS A 192 -20.25 11.78 1.17
CA LYS A 192 -20.55 10.46 1.76
C LYS A 192 -21.29 9.58 0.79
N ILE A 193 -20.95 8.30 0.79
CA ILE A 193 -21.59 7.30 -0.05
C ILE A 193 -23.02 7.06 0.44
N SER A 194 -24.01 7.28 -0.42
CA SER A 194 -25.43 7.00 -0.13
C SER A 194 -25.77 5.53 -0.35
N SER A 195 -25.18 4.93 -1.38
CA SER A 195 -25.31 3.51 -1.66
C SER A 195 -24.14 3.00 -2.49
N MET A 196 -23.94 1.70 -2.49
CA MET A 196 -22.99 1.04 -3.37
C MET A 196 -23.58 -0.25 -3.94
N LYS A 197 -23.13 -0.63 -5.13
CA LYS A 197 -23.45 -1.90 -5.78
C LYS A 197 -22.16 -2.54 -6.26
N TRP A 198 -22.10 -3.86 -6.21
CA TRP A 198 -21.03 -4.59 -6.89
C TRP A 198 -21.60 -5.79 -7.63
N LEU A 199 -20.93 -6.09 -8.73
CA LEU A 199 -21.28 -7.16 -9.64
C LEU A 199 -20.15 -8.18 -9.62
N THR A 200 -20.50 -9.43 -9.47
CA THR A 200 -19.57 -10.56 -9.55
C THR A 200 -20.15 -11.62 -10.46
N PRO A 201 -19.33 -12.36 -11.24
CA PRO A 201 -19.80 -13.53 -11.95
C PRO A 201 -20.42 -14.55 -10.99
N SER A 202 -21.43 -15.29 -11.43
CA SER A 202 -21.88 -16.46 -10.70
C SER A 202 -20.82 -17.57 -10.75
N ILE A 203 -20.91 -18.55 -9.85
CA ILE A 203 -19.94 -19.66 -9.73
C ILE A 203 -19.77 -20.43 -11.04
N ASP A 204 -20.85 -20.51 -11.82
CA ASP A 204 -20.90 -21.18 -13.14
C ASP A 204 -20.62 -20.22 -14.32
N ASN A 205 -20.33 -18.95 -14.06
CA ASN A 205 -20.14 -17.88 -15.05
C ASN A 205 -21.31 -17.70 -16.05
N THR A 206 -22.50 -18.19 -15.70
CA THR A 206 -23.68 -18.08 -16.57
C THR A 206 -24.46 -16.81 -16.33
N ASP A 207 -24.25 -16.14 -15.19
CA ASP A 207 -25.00 -14.98 -14.78
C ASP A 207 -24.14 -14.01 -13.96
N THR A 208 -24.65 -12.82 -13.70
CA THR A 208 -24.00 -11.79 -12.87
C THR A 208 -24.82 -11.58 -11.61
N ILE A 209 -24.17 -11.76 -10.46
CA ILE A 209 -24.78 -11.51 -9.16
C ILE A 209 -24.55 -10.04 -8.79
N THR A 210 -25.65 -9.31 -8.59
CA THR A 210 -25.62 -7.93 -8.10
C THR A 210 -25.91 -7.91 -6.61
N ASN A 211 -25.01 -7.36 -5.85
CA ASN A 211 -25.16 -7.09 -4.42
C ASN A 211 -24.97 -5.59 -4.17
N GLY A 212 -25.49 -5.11 -3.04
CA GLY A 212 -25.34 -3.70 -2.70
C GLY A 212 -25.63 -3.40 -1.24
N TYR A 213 -25.34 -2.16 -0.88
CA TYR A 213 -25.73 -1.54 0.38
C TYR A 213 -26.30 -0.16 0.15
N SER A 214 -27.32 0.19 0.95
CA SER A 214 -27.77 1.58 1.14
C SER A 214 -27.37 2.02 2.54
N PHE A 215 -26.83 3.23 2.66
CA PHE A 215 -26.27 3.74 3.90
C PHE A 215 -27.15 4.86 4.47
N ALA A 216 -27.42 4.81 5.77
CA ALA A 216 -28.05 5.89 6.51
C ALA A 216 -27.06 6.50 7.51
N TYR A 217 -27.18 7.80 7.69
CA TYR A 217 -26.31 8.58 8.58
C TYR A 217 -27.17 9.45 9.50
N ASP A 218 -26.71 9.69 10.72
CA ASP A 218 -27.35 10.60 11.68
C ASP A 218 -27.04 12.08 11.34
N GLN A 219 -27.54 12.99 12.19
CA GLN A 219 -27.32 14.44 12.04
C GLN A 219 -25.86 14.87 12.24
N GLN A 220 -25.02 14.01 12.83
CA GLN A 220 -23.59 14.23 13.01
C GLN A 220 -22.76 13.51 11.95
N ASP A 221 -23.45 13.03 10.89
CA ASP A 221 -22.82 12.34 9.78
C ASP A 221 -22.15 10.97 10.14
N ARG A 222 -22.60 10.32 11.22
CA ARG A 222 -22.15 8.99 11.59
C ARG A 222 -23.03 7.93 10.94
N LEU A 223 -22.45 6.80 10.51
CA LEU A 223 -23.18 5.70 9.89
C LEU A 223 -24.11 5.04 10.92
N VAL A 224 -25.40 5.05 10.71
CA VAL A 224 -26.38 4.40 11.60
C VAL A 224 -26.97 3.12 11.02
N SER A 225 -26.91 2.95 9.70
CA SER A 225 -27.35 1.71 9.07
C SER A 225 -26.61 1.46 7.74
N ALA A 226 -26.24 0.20 7.51
CA ALA A 226 -25.80 -0.35 6.24
C ALA A 226 -26.82 -1.43 5.84
N TYR A 227 -27.82 -1.04 5.07
CA TYR A 227 -28.90 -1.94 4.64
C TYR A 227 -28.48 -2.72 3.40
N SER A 228 -28.41 -4.04 3.53
CA SER A 228 -27.98 -4.93 2.44
C SER A 228 -29.10 -5.16 1.42
N SER A 229 -28.79 -5.03 0.14
CA SER A 229 -29.62 -5.47 -0.99
C SER A 229 -28.87 -6.57 -1.75
N SER A 230 -29.25 -7.82 -1.54
CA SER A 230 -28.68 -8.97 -2.29
C SER A 230 -29.72 -9.56 -3.21
N GLY A 231 -29.36 -9.67 -4.51
CA GLY A 231 -30.26 -10.31 -5.50
C GLY A 231 -30.51 -11.79 -5.30
N LYS A 232 -29.64 -12.50 -4.59
CA LYS A 232 -29.69 -13.97 -4.45
C LYS A 232 -30.20 -14.48 -3.09
N TYR A 233 -30.03 -13.72 -1.99
CA TYR A 233 -30.23 -14.23 -0.62
C TYR A 233 -31.30 -13.51 0.20
N GLY A 234 -32.10 -12.63 -0.41
CA GLY A 234 -33.15 -11.84 0.29
C GLY A 234 -32.62 -10.55 0.89
N GLN A 235 -33.56 -9.62 1.08
CA GLN A 235 -33.32 -8.28 1.56
C GLN A 235 -32.99 -8.31 3.03
N GLU A 236 -32.20 -8.17 3.76
CA GLU A 236 -31.92 -8.10 5.20
C GLU A 236 -30.71 -8.91 5.67
N ARG A 237 -30.30 -9.93 4.91
CA ARG A 237 -29.12 -10.69 5.23
C ARG A 237 -27.88 -9.79 5.12
N TYR A 238 -27.05 -9.68 6.16
CA TYR A 238 -25.89 -8.80 6.27
C TYR A 238 -26.19 -7.29 6.46
N THR A 239 -27.41 -6.92 6.85
CA THR A 239 -27.71 -5.58 7.32
C THR A 239 -27.03 -5.33 8.66
N GLU A 240 -26.48 -4.14 8.82
CA GLU A 240 -25.85 -3.68 10.07
C GLU A 240 -26.48 -2.39 10.55
N GLU A 241 -26.70 -2.28 11.87
CA GLU A 241 -27.21 -1.05 12.52
C GLU A 241 -26.30 -0.64 13.68
N PHE A 242 -26.08 0.64 13.81
CA PHE A 242 -25.17 1.22 14.78
C PHE A 242 -25.89 2.25 15.65
N THR A 243 -25.64 2.22 16.95
CA THR A 243 -25.96 3.33 17.85
C THR A 243 -24.70 3.89 18.49
N TYR A 244 -24.77 5.14 18.92
CA TYR A 244 -23.61 5.85 19.44
C TYR A 244 -23.91 6.49 20.78
N ASP A 245 -22.90 6.55 21.64
CA ASP A 245 -22.93 7.33 22.86
C ASP A 245 -22.74 8.84 22.57
N LYS A 246 -22.81 9.66 23.63
CA LYS A 246 -22.62 11.12 23.51
C LYS A 246 -21.21 11.53 23.08
N GLN A 247 -20.24 10.69 23.26
CA GLN A 247 -18.83 10.89 22.87
C GLN A 247 -18.54 10.44 21.44
N GLY A 248 -19.51 9.75 20.78
CA GLY A 248 -19.37 9.24 19.42
C GLY A 248 -18.79 7.82 19.33
N ASN A 249 -18.64 7.13 20.46
CA ASN A 249 -18.26 5.71 20.43
C ASN A 249 -19.47 4.85 20.04
N ILE A 250 -19.24 3.72 19.37
CA ILE A 250 -20.30 2.75 19.08
C ILE A 250 -20.76 2.13 20.39
N ALA A 251 -22.04 2.40 20.75
CA ALA A 251 -22.65 1.85 21.93
C ALA A 251 -23.24 0.44 21.66
N MET A 252 -23.84 0.24 20.46
CA MET A 252 -24.42 -1.05 20.06
C MET A 252 -24.22 -1.26 18.57
N LEU A 253 -23.97 -2.51 18.19
CA LEU A 253 -23.90 -2.98 16.83
C LEU A 253 -24.83 -4.21 16.69
N TYR A 254 -25.82 -4.09 15.83
CA TYR A 254 -26.68 -5.20 15.43
C TYR A 254 -26.24 -5.70 14.04
N ARG A 255 -26.11 -7.01 13.90
CA ARG A 255 -25.81 -7.68 12.63
C ARG A 255 -26.88 -8.73 12.35
N TYR A 256 -27.50 -8.61 11.22
CA TYR A 256 -28.44 -9.59 10.71
C TYR A 256 -27.68 -10.60 9.85
N GLY A 257 -27.39 -11.77 10.40
CA GLY A 257 -26.72 -12.87 9.72
C GLY A 257 -27.68 -13.97 9.37
N GLY A 258 -27.36 -14.74 8.34
CA GLY A 258 -28.10 -15.92 8.01
C GLY A 258 -27.45 -17.18 8.47
#